data_7f4a70e1313a624c88ed17d19a58f46a
#
_entry.id   7f4a70e1313a624c88ed17d19a58f46a
#
_cell.length_a   1.000
_cell.length_b   1.000
_cell.length_c   1.000
_cell.angle_alpha   90.00
_cell.angle_beta   90.00
_cell.angle_gamma   90.00
#
_symmetry.space_group_name_H-M   'P 1'
#
loop_
_entity.id
_entity.type
_entity.pdbx_description
1 polymer ?
#
loop_
_entity_poly.entity_id
_entity_poly.type
_entity_poly.pdbx_seq_one_letter_code
_entity_poly.pdbx_strand_id
1 'polypeptide(L)'
;MAADLLVVYKKNFEAVHDRSVASLEDALAQLADERGVSYDLTPRETVKRADFVGRDLVIIVGGDGTLTSIAHNVDADPPVMGVNSHPMSDDPDGSFGFFMDCDPTTFAEDVRAALDGEANANVLPRLQAEIVTTSGNRIKCDPALN
;
A
#
# COMPACT_ATOMS: atom_id res chain seq x y z
N MET A 1 -16.62 -15.02 -3.87
CA MET A 1 -16.50 -14.44 -2.52
C MET A 1 -16.24 -12.96 -2.66
N ALA A 2 -16.70 -12.18 -1.71
CA ALA A 2 -16.36 -10.77 -1.66
C ALA A 2 -14.86 -10.60 -1.39
N ALA A 3 -14.21 -9.66 -2.07
CA ALA A 3 -12.79 -9.38 -1.86
C ALA A 3 -12.58 -8.66 -0.51
N ASP A 4 -11.48 -8.98 0.14
CA ASP A 4 -11.09 -8.40 1.43
C ASP A 4 -9.81 -7.56 1.26
N LEU A 5 -9.93 -6.26 1.48
CA LEU A 5 -8.87 -5.29 1.26
C LEU A 5 -8.27 -4.80 2.57
N LEU A 6 -6.96 -4.58 2.57
CA LEU A 6 -6.30 -3.78 3.59
C LEU A 6 -5.84 -2.46 2.97
N VAL A 7 -6.28 -1.35 3.53
CA VAL A 7 -5.85 -0.01 3.13
C VAL A 7 -4.98 0.58 4.23
N VAL A 8 -3.71 0.80 3.90
CA VAL A 8 -2.73 1.39 4.82
C VAL A 8 -2.43 2.81 4.37
N TYR A 9 -2.63 3.78 5.23
CA TYR A 9 -2.39 5.18 4.92
C TYR A 9 -1.36 5.80 5.84
N LYS A 10 -0.60 6.74 5.29
CA LYS A 10 0.29 7.61 6.07
C LYS A 10 -0.56 8.57 6.88
N LYS A 11 -0.39 8.59 8.20
CA LYS A 11 -0.98 9.61 9.03
C LYS A 11 -0.18 10.90 8.86
N ASN A 12 -0.82 11.93 8.34
CA ASN A 12 -0.17 13.18 7.95
C ASN A 12 -1.08 14.37 8.28
N PHE A 13 -0.50 15.53 8.47
CA PHE A 13 -1.22 16.79 8.70
C PHE A 13 -1.26 17.69 7.43
N GLU A 14 -0.88 17.15 6.29
CA GLU A 14 -0.94 17.85 5.00
C GLU A 14 -2.37 17.81 4.45
N ALA A 15 -2.94 18.98 4.20
CA ALA A 15 -4.33 19.08 3.73
C ALA A 15 -4.59 18.36 2.38
N VAL A 16 -3.59 18.27 1.51
CA VAL A 16 -3.67 17.54 0.24
C VAL A 16 -3.83 16.05 0.50
N HIS A 17 -3.00 15.48 1.37
CA HIS A 17 -3.08 14.08 1.74
C HIS A 17 -4.41 13.75 2.42
N ASP A 18 -4.86 14.57 3.36
CA ASP A 18 -6.12 14.33 4.08
C ASP A 18 -7.33 14.36 3.13
N ARG A 19 -7.35 15.27 2.14
CA ARG A 19 -8.39 15.27 1.08
C ARG A 19 -8.33 14.02 0.22
N SER A 20 -7.13 13.56 -0.11
CA SER A 20 -6.94 12.34 -0.87
C SER A 20 -7.47 11.12 -0.12
N VAL A 21 -7.16 11.00 1.17
CA VAL A 21 -7.67 9.91 2.02
C VAL A 21 -9.19 9.95 2.08
N ALA A 22 -9.81 11.10 2.29
CA ALA A 22 -11.27 11.23 2.32
C ALA A 22 -11.91 10.82 0.98
N SER A 23 -11.34 11.24 -0.15
CA SER A 23 -11.80 10.85 -1.48
C SER A 23 -11.70 9.34 -1.71
N LEU A 24 -10.64 8.71 -1.20
CA LEU A 24 -10.47 7.26 -1.30
C LEU A 24 -11.44 6.50 -0.39
N GLU A 25 -11.75 7.00 0.79
CA GLU A 25 -12.78 6.43 1.66
C GLU A 25 -14.15 6.42 0.98
N ASP A 26 -14.53 7.52 0.32
CA ASP A 26 -15.77 7.59 -0.45
C ASP A 26 -15.80 6.56 -1.60
N ALA A 27 -14.70 6.43 -2.33
CA ALA A 27 -14.57 5.45 -3.41
C ALA A 27 -14.62 3.99 -2.89
N LEU A 28 -14.01 3.71 -1.75
CA LEU A 28 -14.07 2.39 -1.10
C LEU A 28 -15.48 2.04 -0.62
N ALA A 29 -16.19 3.03 -0.05
CA ALA A 29 -17.58 2.83 0.35
C ALA A 29 -18.48 2.50 -0.85
N GLN A 30 -18.30 3.16 -2.01
CA GLN A 30 -18.98 2.83 -3.24
C GLN A 30 -18.65 1.42 -3.74
N LEU A 31 -17.39 1.01 -3.71
CA LEU A 31 -16.97 -0.34 -4.09
C LEU A 31 -17.56 -1.41 -3.17
N ALA A 32 -17.67 -1.12 -1.86
CA ALA A 32 -18.31 -2.01 -0.91
C ALA A 32 -19.78 -2.22 -1.24
N ASP A 33 -20.51 -1.15 -1.57
CA ASP A 33 -21.93 -1.21 -1.96
C ASP A 33 -22.13 -1.92 -3.30
N GLU A 34 -21.29 -1.63 -4.30
CA GLU A 34 -21.44 -2.17 -5.65
C GLU A 34 -21.03 -3.65 -5.77
N ARG A 35 -19.98 -4.06 -5.06
CA ARG A 35 -19.32 -5.36 -5.24
C ARG A 35 -19.24 -6.22 -3.98
N GLY A 36 -19.73 -5.74 -2.86
CA GLY A 36 -19.64 -6.43 -1.58
C GLY A 36 -18.20 -6.53 -1.04
N VAL A 37 -17.30 -5.64 -1.46
CA VAL A 37 -15.93 -5.58 -0.99
C VAL A 37 -15.90 -5.21 0.48
N SER A 38 -15.13 -5.95 1.29
CA SER A 38 -14.79 -5.55 2.66
C SER A 38 -13.43 -4.86 2.68
N TYR A 39 -13.23 -3.90 3.56
CA TYR A 39 -11.94 -3.26 3.75
C TYR A 39 -11.69 -2.81 5.18
N ASP A 40 -10.43 -2.88 5.60
CA ASP A 40 -9.91 -2.27 6.81
C ASP A 40 -9.04 -1.08 6.45
N LEU A 41 -9.24 0.06 7.12
CA LEU A 41 -8.44 1.27 6.98
C LEU A 41 -7.53 1.43 8.19
N THR A 42 -6.23 1.30 8.00
CA THR A 42 -5.27 1.24 9.11
C THR A 42 -4.13 2.24 8.90
N PRO A 43 -3.81 3.08 9.90
CA PRO A 43 -2.64 3.94 9.84
C PRO A 43 -1.34 3.12 9.76
N ARG A 44 -0.39 3.57 8.95
CA ARG A 44 0.93 2.96 8.80
C ARG A 44 1.64 2.71 10.14
N GLU A 45 1.46 3.61 11.09
CA GLU A 45 2.12 3.56 12.40
C GLU A 45 1.62 2.44 13.30
N THR A 46 0.46 1.88 13.01
CA THR A 46 -0.19 0.83 13.82
C THR A 46 -0.36 -0.49 13.11
N VAL A 47 -0.17 -0.54 11.79
CA VAL A 47 -0.30 -1.75 10.99
C VAL A 47 0.75 -2.80 11.40
N LYS A 48 0.33 -4.05 11.48
CA LYS A 48 1.17 -5.18 11.86
C LYS A 48 1.21 -6.21 10.73
N ARG A 49 2.24 -7.04 10.71
CA ARG A 49 2.37 -8.14 9.73
C ARG A 49 1.11 -9.01 9.64
N ALA A 50 0.46 -9.27 10.76
CA ALA A 50 -0.76 -10.07 10.81
C ALA A 50 -1.93 -9.45 10.02
N ASP A 51 -1.97 -8.13 9.88
CA ASP A 51 -3.04 -7.43 9.19
C ASP A 51 -3.01 -7.65 7.67
N PHE A 52 -1.85 -8.04 7.14
CA PHE A 52 -1.65 -8.32 5.71
C PHE A 52 -2.05 -9.74 5.31
N VAL A 53 -2.19 -10.64 6.28
CA VAL A 53 -2.42 -12.06 6.00
C VAL A 53 -3.85 -12.29 5.51
N GLY A 54 -3.98 -13.01 4.39
CA GLY A 54 -5.28 -13.42 3.84
C GLY A 54 -6.03 -12.32 3.10
N ARG A 55 -5.40 -11.20 2.80
CA ARG A 55 -6.00 -10.12 2.01
C ARG A 55 -5.92 -10.43 0.51
N ASP A 56 -6.95 -10.04 -0.22
CA ASP A 56 -6.99 -10.15 -1.67
C ASP A 56 -6.19 -9.03 -2.36
N LEU A 57 -6.14 -7.85 -1.74
CA LEU A 57 -5.36 -6.70 -2.20
C LEU A 57 -4.97 -5.82 -1.02
N VAL A 58 -3.73 -5.35 -1.02
CA VAL A 58 -3.22 -4.33 -0.09
C VAL A 58 -3.06 -3.01 -0.83
N ILE A 59 -3.67 -1.96 -0.31
CA ILE A 59 -3.60 -0.62 -0.89
C ILE A 59 -2.81 0.28 0.05
N ILE A 60 -1.75 0.91 -0.48
CA ILE A 60 -0.88 1.80 0.29
C ILE A 60 -1.11 3.23 -0.17
N VAL A 61 -1.61 4.08 0.74
CA VAL A 61 -1.94 5.48 0.47
C VAL A 61 -0.89 6.40 1.08
N GLY A 62 -0.13 7.06 0.23
CA GLY A 62 0.95 7.95 0.64
C GLY A 62 1.88 8.28 -0.51
N GLY A 63 3.17 8.25 -0.29
CA GLY A 63 4.22 8.34 -1.29
C GLY A 63 5.15 7.13 -1.22
N ASP A 64 6.22 7.14 -2.04
CA ASP A 64 7.21 6.06 -2.11
C ASP A 64 7.75 5.65 -0.74
N GLY A 65 8.04 6.61 0.13
CA GLY A 65 8.51 6.36 1.49
C GLY A 65 7.49 5.64 2.38
N THR A 66 6.19 5.80 2.12
CA THR A 66 5.15 5.06 2.85
C THR A 66 5.20 3.59 2.46
N LEU A 67 5.25 3.28 1.18
CA LEU A 67 5.31 1.91 0.69
C LEU A 67 6.59 1.21 1.14
N THR A 68 7.75 1.82 0.93
CA THR A 68 9.03 1.21 1.31
C THR A 68 9.15 0.97 2.80
N SER A 69 8.56 1.85 3.64
CA SER A 69 8.60 1.71 5.10
C SER A 69 7.81 0.52 5.64
N ILE A 70 6.82 0.02 4.91
CA ILE A 70 5.99 -1.12 5.33
C ILE A 70 6.20 -2.39 4.50
N ALA A 71 6.96 -2.31 3.42
CA ALA A 71 7.19 -3.44 2.51
C ALA A 71 7.74 -4.69 3.22
N HIS A 72 8.47 -4.53 4.32
CA HIS A 72 9.01 -5.62 5.13
C HIS A 72 7.92 -6.44 5.86
N ASN A 73 6.71 -5.88 6.04
CA ASN A 73 5.58 -6.56 6.66
C ASN A 73 4.73 -7.37 5.66
N VAL A 74 4.90 -7.12 4.36
CA VAL A 74 4.14 -7.78 3.31
C VAL A 74 4.86 -9.06 2.91
N ASP A 75 4.18 -10.19 3.00
CA ASP A 75 4.65 -11.44 2.43
C ASP A 75 4.38 -11.48 0.91
N ALA A 76 4.73 -12.57 0.24
CA ALA A 76 4.67 -12.64 -1.21
C ALA A 76 3.25 -12.71 -1.79
N ASP A 77 2.25 -13.06 -0.97
CA ASP A 77 0.94 -13.45 -1.48
C ASP A 77 -0.02 -12.31 -1.80
N PRO A 78 -0.27 -11.31 -0.92
CA PRO A 78 -1.19 -10.27 -1.34
C PRO A 78 -0.54 -9.33 -2.35
N PRO A 79 -1.18 -9.06 -3.51
CA PRO A 79 -0.74 -7.99 -4.39
C PRO A 79 -0.84 -6.64 -3.67
N VAL A 80 0.05 -5.73 -4.02
CA VAL A 80 0.13 -4.39 -3.41
C VAL A 80 -0.09 -3.34 -4.49
N MET A 81 -0.97 -2.39 -4.22
CA MET A 81 -1.22 -1.23 -5.07
C MET A 81 -0.83 0.05 -4.31
N GLY A 82 0.02 0.86 -4.91
CA GLY A 82 0.41 2.16 -4.38
C GLY A 82 -0.50 3.28 -4.89
N VAL A 83 -0.98 4.13 -4.00
CA VAL A 83 -1.76 5.34 -4.33
C VAL A 83 -0.99 6.57 -3.89
N ASN A 84 -0.53 7.37 -4.85
CA ASN A 84 0.16 8.62 -4.56
C ASN A 84 -0.86 9.68 -4.08
N SER A 85 -0.92 9.89 -2.79
CA SER A 85 -1.87 10.83 -2.18
C SER A 85 -1.47 12.29 -2.30
N HIS A 86 -0.23 12.57 -2.67
CA HIS A 86 0.33 13.91 -2.82
C HIS A 86 1.34 13.91 -3.98
N PRO A 87 0.86 13.88 -5.24
CA PRO A 87 1.75 13.83 -6.41
C PRO A 87 2.58 15.10 -6.57
N MET A 88 3.82 14.95 -7.02
CA MET A 88 4.70 16.07 -7.36
C MET A 88 4.17 16.88 -8.55
N SER A 89 3.31 16.31 -9.38
CA SER A 89 2.60 17.03 -10.45
C SER A 89 1.71 18.15 -9.93
N ASP A 90 1.17 17.99 -8.72
CA ASP A 90 0.21 18.91 -8.12
C ASP A 90 0.91 19.89 -7.15
N ASP A 91 2.01 19.46 -6.56
CA ASP A 91 2.79 20.21 -5.59
C ASP A 91 4.28 19.81 -5.67
N PRO A 92 5.22 20.74 -5.85
CA PRO A 92 6.65 20.45 -5.89
C PRO A 92 7.20 19.70 -4.66
N ASP A 93 6.55 19.84 -3.51
CA ASP A 93 6.90 19.15 -2.27
C ASP A 93 6.28 17.74 -2.17
N GLY A 94 5.53 17.31 -3.19
CA GLY A 94 4.89 16.02 -3.28
C GLY A 94 5.85 14.86 -3.54
N SER A 95 5.29 13.66 -3.62
CA SER A 95 6.02 12.44 -3.95
C SER A 95 6.15 12.25 -5.46
N PHE A 96 7.32 11.79 -5.91
CA PHE A 96 7.52 11.39 -7.32
C PHE A 96 6.62 10.22 -7.70
N GLY A 97 6.37 9.27 -6.78
CA GLY A 97 5.48 8.15 -7.01
C GLY A 97 6.10 7.04 -7.86
N PHE A 98 7.39 6.74 -7.67
CA PHE A 98 8.08 5.68 -8.41
C PHE A 98 7.45 4.29 -8.21
N PHE A 99 6.99 4.01 -6.98
CA PHE A 99 6.32 2.77 -6.61
C PHE A 99 4.79 2.90 -6.57
N MET A 100 4.24 4.03 -7.01
CA MET A 100 2.81 4.27 -6.96
C MET A 100 2.17 3.96 -8.31
N ASP A 101 1.08 3.23 -8.28
CA ASP A 101 0.37 2.75 -9.48
C ASP A 101 -0.68 3.75 -9.96
N CYS A 102 -1.26 4.49 -9.03
CA CYS A 102 -2.34 5.43 -9.29
C CYS A 102 -2.31 6.64 -8.34
N ASP A 103 -3.24 7.54 -8.55
CA ASP A 103 -3.55 8.68 -7.68
C ASP A 103 -5.05 8.67 -7.31
N PRO A 104 -5.53 9.60 -6.46
CA PRO A 104 -6.94 9.64 -6.07
C PRO A 104 -7.94 9.82 -7.23
N THR A 105 -7.51 10.30 -8.39
CA THR A 105 -8.38 10.52 -9.56
C THR A 105 -8.61 9.24 -10.37
N THR A 106 -7.66 8.30 -10.37
CA THR A 106 -7.73 7.03 -11.11
C THR A 106 -8.03 5.83 -10.20
N PHE A 107 -7.91 6.01 -8.89
CA PHE A 107 -7.98 4.96 -7.87
C PHE A 107 -9.16 3.99 -8.05
N ALA A 108 -10.38 4.51 -8.22
CA ALA A 108 -11.56 3.66 -8.26
C ALA A 108 -11.58 2.72 -9.49
N GLU A 109 -11.07 3.20 -10.62
CA GLU A 109 -10.94 2.42 -11.85
C GLU A 109 -9.82 1.37 -11.70
N ASP A 110 -8.67 1.77 -11.18
CA ASP A 110 -7.51 0.91 -11.01
C ASP A 110 -7.77 -0.21 -10.00
N VAL A 111 -8.48 0.05 -8.90
CA VAL A 111 -8.91 -0.99 -7.95
C VAL A 111 -9.87 -1.97 -8.60
N ARG A 112 -10.84 -1.48 -9.41
CA ARG A 112 -11.74 -2.38 -10.14
C ARG A 112 -10.97 -3.29 -11.09
N ALA A 113 -10.03 -2.74 -11.87
CA ALA A 113 -9.18 -3.51 -12.76
C ALA A 113 -8.34 -4.56 -12.02
N ALA A 114 -7.78 -4.20 -10.85
CA ALA A 114 -7.03 -5.14 -10.02
C ALA A 114 -7.91 -6.29 -9.52
N LEU A 115 -9.12 -6.01 -9.04
CA LEU A 115 -10.07 -7.01 -8.55
C LEU A 115 -10.62 -7.90 -9.67
N ASP A 116 -10.71 -7.39 -10.89
CA ASP A 116 -11.14 -8.15 -12.08
C ASP A 116 -9.99 -8.96 -12.70
N GLY A 117 -8.77 -8.83 -12.19
CA GLY A 117 -7.58 -9.49 -12.73
C GLY A 117 -7.08 -8.90 -14.05
N GLU A 118 -7.49 -7.68 -14.37
CA GLU A 118 -7.12 -6.95 -15.59
C GLU A 118 -5.88 -6.07 -15.40
N ALA A 119 -5.49 -5.80 -14.15
CA ALA A 119 -4.28 -5.04 -13.84
C ALA A 119 -3.02 -5.88 -14.06
N ASN A 120 -1.98 -5.25 -14.59
CA ASN A 120 -0.67 -5.88 -14.71
C ASN A 120 0.07 -5.80 -13.36
N ALA A 121 0.50 -6.94 -12.85
CA ALA A 121 1.32 -7.00 -11.64
C ALA A 121 2.80 -7.17 -11.98
N ASN A 122 3.65 -6.40 -11.31
CA ASN A 122 5.10 -6.51 -11.38
C ASN A 122 5.63 -7.17 -10.11
N VAL A 123 6.57 -8.11 -10.27
CA VAL A 123 7.28 -8.71 -9.14
C VAL A 123 8.56 -7.92 -8.89
N LEU A 124 8.67 -7.31 -7.73
CA LEU A 124 9.85 -6.54 -7.34
C LEU A 124 10.72 -7.36 -6.38
N PRO A 125 12.04 -7.44 -6.62
CA PRO A 125 12.95 -8.08 -5.68
C PRO A 125 13.11 -7.23 -4.42
N ARG A 126 13.24 -7.89 -3.28
CA ARG A 126 13.58 -7.25 -2.01
C ARG A 126 14.94 -7.73 -1.54
N LEU A 127 15.68 -6.88 -0.84
CA LEU A 127 16.96 -7.21 -0.25
C LEU A 127 16.78 -7.65 1.20
N GLN A 128 17.44 -8.75 1.57
CA GLN A 128 17.49 -9.22 2.95
C GLN A 128 18.94 -9.32 3.41
N ALA A 129 19.25 -8.70 4.53
CA ALA A 129 20.57 -8.81 5.16
C ALA A 129 20.60 -9.89 6.24
N GLU A 130 21.72 -10.58 6.35
CA GLU A 130 22.04 -11.47 7.45
C GLU A 130 23.31 -10.98 8.13
N ILE A 131 23.25 -10.77 9.43
CA ILE A 131 24.40 -10.38 10.25
C ILE A 131 24.90 -11.62 11.00
N VAL A 132 26.16 -11.96 10.82
CA VAL A 132 26.81 -13.03 11.58
C VAL A 132 27.78 -12.39 12.57
N THR A 133 27.50 -12.58 13.86
CA THR A 133 28.35 -12.05 14.93
C THR A 133 29.63 -12.86 15.08
N THR A 134 30.64 -12.30 15.75
CA THR A 134 31.89 -13.02 16.05
C THR A 134 31.70 -14.23 16.96
N SER A 135 30.58 -14.28 17.72
CA SER A 135 30.17 -15.44 18.52
C SER A 135 29.39 -16.50 17.72
N GLY A 136 29.18 -16.28 16.43
CA GLY A 136 28.45 -17.21 15.53
C GLY A 136 26.95 -17.08 15.52
N ASN A 137 26.38 -16.11 16.24
CA ASN A 137 24.96 -15.83 16.18
C ASN A 137 24.58 -15.23 14.81
N ARG A 138 23.43 -15.65 14.29
CA ARG A 138 22.88 -15.16 13.01
C ARG A 138 21.62 -14.33 13.27
N ILE A 139 21.58 -13.13 12.74
CA ILE A 139 20.45 -12.22 12.81
C ILE A 139 20.02 -11.92 11.37
N LYS A 140 18.83 -12.34 11.01
CA LYS A 140 18.23 -11.97 9.71
C LYS A 140 17.39 -10.72 9.88
N CYS A 141 17.62 -9.72 9.03
CA CYS A 141 16.74 -8.56 8.90
C CYS A 141 15.53 -8.91 8.05
N ASP A 142 14.43 -8.22 8.26
CA ASP A 142 13.28 -8.37 7.37
C ASP A 142 13.63 -7.87 5.96
N PRO A 143 13.02 -8.47 4.89
CA PRO A 143 13.27 -8.05 3.52
C PRO A 143 12.81 -6.61 3.29
N ALA A 144 13.65 -5.80 2.67
CA ALA A 144 13.38 -4.40 2.37
C ALA A 144 13.25 -4.15 0.87
N LEU A 145 12.34 -3.27 0.51
CA LEU A 145 12.24 -2.67 -0.81
C LEU A 145 12.90 -1.29 -0.76
N ASN A 146 13.81 -1.02 -1.70
CA ASN A 146 14.49 0.27 -1.80
C ASN A 146 14.68 0.66 -3.28
#